data_9f70e62f0518f4214856562068640dfd
#
_entry.id   9f70e62f0518f4214856562068640dfd
#
_cell.length_a   1.000
_cell.length_b   1.000
_cell.length_c   1.000
_cell.angle_alpha   90.00
_cell.angle_beta   90.00
_cell.angle_gamma   90.00
#
_symmetry.space_group_name_H-M   'P 1'
#
loop_
_entity.id
_entity.type
_entity.pdbx_description
1 polymer ?
#
loop_
_entity_poly.entity_id
_entity_poly.type
_entity_poly.pdbx_seq_one_letter_code
_entity_poly.pdbx_strand_id
1 'polypeptide(L)'
;ALAVVMIVVTIIADGKITAAGWIALVAGLVLGILYGVVKARKVKMTDVPQLVYLFNAVGGGAAATIGIFDYLKVANGTHLALILSIPVVLDVIIGGTTFSGSLIATGKLAGRVSGKPIIFPGSRLCNALSIIAMVVGAVWMIGFPQNYWALVLELVAALVFGLVMTLRIGGAAMPVVVSLLNAFTGL
;
A
#
# COMPACT_ATOMS: atom_id res chain seq x y z
N ALA A 1 -8.18 17.52 0.42
CA ALA A 1 -8.08 18.62 1.42
C ALA A 1 -8.93 18.30 2.64
N LEU A 2 -10.24 18.01 2.51
CA LEU A 2 -11.16 17.72 3.64
C LEU A 2 -10.69 16.53 4.49
N ALA A 3 -10.26 15.43 3.89
CA ALA A 3 -9.76 14.24 4.61
C ALA A 3 -8.56 14.56 5.52
N VAL A 4 -7.60 15.36 5.03
CA VAL A 4 -6.44 15.78 5.83
C VAL A 4 -6.88 16.63 7.02
N VAL A 5 -7.82 17.56 6.81
CA VAL A 5 -8.38 18.38 7.89
C VAL A 5 -9.07 17.52 8.93
N MET A 6 -9.88 16.55 8.51
CA MET A 6 -10.59 15.63 9.41
C MET A 6 -9.61 14.79 10.23
N ILE A 7 -8.56 14.26 9.60
CA ILE A 7 -7.51 13.49 10.31
C ILE A 7 -6.83 14.37 11.36
N VAL A 8 -6.43 15.59 11.01
CA VAL A 8 -5.78 16.51 11.96
C VAL A 8 -6.73 16.85 13.13
N VAL A 9 -8.01 17.13 12.84
CA VAL A 9 -9.02 17.38 13.87
C VAL A 9 -9.19 16.18 14.79
N THR A 10 -9.26 14.96 14.24
CA THR A 10 -9.38 13.73 15.04
C THR A 10 -8.16 13.53 15.94
N ILE A 11 -6.94 13.76 15.42
CA ILE A 11 -5.71 13.66 16.19
C ILE A 11 -5.67 14.67 17.35
N ILE A 12 -6.14 15.92 17.09
CA ILE A 12 -6.23 16.96 18.13
C ILE A 12 -7.26 16.56 19.18
N ALA A 13 -8.43 16.06 18.75
CA ALA A 13 -9.49 15.67 19.66
C ALA A 13 -9.11 14.47 20.57
N ASP A 14 -8.32 13.52 20.04
CA ASP A 14 -7.85 12.35 20.80
C ASP A 14 -6.79 12.71 21.86
N GLY A 15 -6.06 13.81 21.71
CA GLY A 15 -5.15 14.39 22.70
C GLY A 15 -3.96 13.50 23.10
N LYS A 16 -3.76 12.34 22.44
CA LYS A 16 -2.74 11.34 22.81
C LYS A 16 -1.42 11.47 22.04
N ILE A 17 -1.35 12.44 21.12
CA ILE A 17 -0.15 12.59 20.30
C ILE A 17 0.99 13.25 21.11
N THR A 18 2.19 12.67 20.99
CA THR A 18 3.39 13.22 21.62
C THR A 18 3.94 14.41 20.82
N ALA A 19 4.79 15.23 21.43
CA ALA A 19 5.49 16.32 20.71
C ALA A 19 6.29 15.79 19.51
N ALA A 20 6.95 14.64 19.64
CA ALA A 20 7.64 13.98 18.55
C ALA A 20 6.68 13.57 17.41
N GLY A 21 5.48 13.11 17.75
CA GLY A 21 4.42 12.78 16.78
C GLY A 21 3.97 14.01 15.99
N TRP A 22 3.80 15.16 16.65
CA TRP A 22 3.48 16.42 15.98
C TRP A 22 4.57 16.87 15.02
N ILE A 23 5.85 16.79 15.45
CA ILE A 23 6.98 17.12 14.59
C ILE A 23 7.02 16.21 13.36
N ALA A 24 6.85 14.90 13.55
CA ALA A 24 6.84 13.94 12.45
C ALA A 24 5.68 14.21 11.46
N LEU A 25 4.47 14.50 11.97
CA LEU A 25 3.29 14.81 11.16
C LEU A 25 3.50 16.09 10.34
N VAL A 26 3.95 17.17 10.97
CA VAL A 26 4.19 18.45 10.28
C VAL A 26 5.33 18.32 9.27
N ALA A 27 6.42 17.67 9.63
CA ALA A 27 7.52 17.42 8.71
C ALA A 27 7.10 16.59 7.50
N GLY A 28 6.36 15.49 7.73
CA GLY A 28 5.82 14.66 6.65
C GLY A 28 4.87 15.42 5.74
N LEU A 29 3.97 16.23 6.31
CA LEU A 29 3.03 17.07 5.56
C LEU A 29 3.78 18.11 4.69
N VAL A 30 4.74 18.83 5.28
CA VAL A 30 5.52 19.85 4.55
C VAL A 30 6.34 19.21 3.43
N LEU A 31 7.04 18.12 3.69
CA LEU A 31 7.83 17.40 2.68
C LEU A 31 6.92 16.85 1.56
N GLY A 32 5.78 16.27 1.93
CA GLY A 32 4.80 15.75 0.98
C GLY A 32 4.23 16.84 0.08
N ILE A 33 3.83 17.98 0.65
CA ILE A 33 3.31 19.12 -0.10
C ILE A 33 4.39 19.70 -1.03
N LEU A 34 5.60 19.94 -0.52
CA LEU A 34 6.69 20.49 -1.33
C LEU A 34 7.01 19.57 -2.51
N TYR A 35 7.20 18.29 -2.25
CA TYR A 35 7.48 17.33 -3.33
C TYR A 35 6.32 17.21 -4.31
N GLY A 36 5.09 17.10 -3.81
CA GLY A 36 3.88 16.95 -4.62
C GLY A 36 3.65 18.16 -5.52
N VAL A 37 3.73 19.38 -4.98
CA VAL A 37 3.54 20.63 -5.75
C VAL A 37 4.64 20.80 -6.79
N VAL A 38 5.90 20.58 -6.43
CA VAL A 38 7.02 20.71 -7.39
C VAL A 38 6.87 19.69 -8.52
N LYS A 39 6.51 18.45 -8.23
CA LYS A 39 6.31 17.42 -9.26
C LYS A 39 5.09 17.72 -10.12
N ALA A 40 3.95 18.10 -9.51
CA ALA A 40 2.72 18.41 -10.24
C ALA A 40 2.90 19.60 -11.21
N ARG A 41 3.67 20.62 -10.82
CA ARG A 41 3.92 21.80 -11.67
C ARG A 41 4.94 21.55 -12.79
N LYS A 42 5.85 20.58 -12.62
CA LYS A 42 6.93 20.30 -13.59
C LYS A 42 6.63 19.13 -14.52
N VAL A 43 5.59 18.33 -14.23
CA VAL A 43 5.28 17.15 -15.03
C VAL A 43 4.70 17.56 -16.38
N LYS A 44 5.15 16.89 -17.45
CA LYS A 44 4.55 17.03 -18.79
C LYS A 44 3.22 16.29 -18.80
N MET A 45 2.26 16.76 -19.60
CA MET A 45 0.94 16.13 -19.71
C MET A 45 1.01 14.64 -20.08
N THR A 46 1.99 14.25 -20.89
CA THR A 46 2.26 12.85 -21.25
C THR A 46 2.69 11.97 -20.06
N ASP A 47 3.30 12.58 -19.04
CA ASP A 47 3.87 11.89 -17.89
C ASP A 47 2.96 11.93 -16.66
N VAL A 48 1.81 12.62 -16.74
CA VAL A 48 0.81 12.69 -15.66
C VAL A 48 0.38 11.31 -15.18
N PRO A 49 0.07 10.32 -16.07
CA PRO A 49 -0.30 8.98 -15.61
C PRO A 49 0.77 8.31 -14.74
N GLN A 50 2.04 8.47 -15.09
CA GLN A 50 3.17 7.93 -14.30
C GLN A 50 3.20 8.51 -12.89
N LEU A 51 2.95 9.83 -12.78
CA LEU A 51 2.95 10.53 -11.50
C LEU A 51 1.77 10.08 -10.61
N VAL A 52 0.59 9.93 -11.20
CA VAL A 52 -0.60 9.42 -10.50
C VAL A 52 -0.34 8.03 -9.94
N TYR A 53 0.28 7.15 -10.70
CA TYR A 53 0.58 5.79 -10.26
C TYR A 53 1.67 5.75 -9.18
N LEU A 54 2.65 6.66 -9.27
CA LEU A 54 3.64 6.82 -8.22
C LEU A 54 2.99 7.26 -6.89
N PHE A 55 2.07 8.22 -6.94
CA PHE A 55 1.34 8.65 -5.74
C PHE A 55 0.44 7.56 -5.18
N ASN A 56 -0.18 6.75 -6.06
CA ASN A 56 -0.93 5.58 -5.63
C ASN A 56 -0.02 4.55 -4.92
N ALA A 57 1.20 4.35 -5.42
CA ALA A 57 2.18 3.50 -4.74
C ALA A 57 2.53 4.03 -3.35
N VAL A 58 2.81 5.33 -3.22
CA VAL A 58 3.09 5.95 -1.92
C VAL A 58 1.91 5.80 -0.96
N GLY A 59 0.67 6.00 -1.44
CA GLY A 59 -0.54 5.77 -0.64
C GLY A 59 -0.67 4.33 -0.18
N GLY A 60 -0.47 3.35 -1.07
CA GLY A 60 -0.46 1.93 -0.72
C GLY A 60 0.63 1.59 0.31
N GLY A 61 1.83 2.14 0.14
CA GLY A 61 2.92 1.98 1.09
C GLY A 61 2.60 2.57 2.47
N ALA A 62 1.92 3.72 2.52
CA ALA A 62 1.46 4.32 3.76
C ALA A 62 0.42 3.42 4.46
N ALA A 63 -0.60 2.91 3.74
CA ALA A 63 -1.58 1.99 4.28
C ALA A 63 -0.93 0.71 4.85
N ALA A 64 -0.03 0.07 4.08
CA ALA A 64 0.71 -1.09 4.57
C ALA A 64 1.51 -0.78 5.85
N THR A 65 2.13 0.40 5.93
CA THR A 65 2.90 0.81 7.12
C THR A 65 2.01 1.01 8.34
N ILE A 66 0.81 1.57 8.16
CA ILE A 66 -0.20 1.71 9.23
C ILE A 66 -0.63 0.33 9.70
N GLY A 67 -0.99 -0.58 8.79
CA GLY A 67 -1.36 -1.96 9.13
C GLY A 67 -0.26 -2.70 9.89
N ILE A 68 1.00 -2.58 9.44
CA ILE A 68 2.17 -3.14 10.13
C ILE A 68 2.28 -2.59 11.55
N PHE A 69 2.21 -1.27 11.70
CA PHE A 69 2.36 -0.60 13.00
C PHE A 69 1.26 -1.01 13.97
N ASP A 70 0.01 -1.07 13.50
CA ASP A 70 -1.12 -1.47 14.33
C ASP A 70 -1.04 -2.96 14.71
N TYR A 71 -0.60 -3.83 13.79
CA TYR A 71 -0.32 -5.23 14.13
C TYR A 71 0.76 -5.37 15.21
N LEU A 72 1.84 -4.62 15.11
CA LEU A 72 2.94 -4.64 16.09
C LEU A 72 2.49 -4.16 17.49
N LYS A 73 1.55 -3.21 17.56
CA LYS A 73 0.94 -2.81 18.84
C LYS A 73 0.16 -3.96 19.47
N VAL A 74 -0.58 -4.70 18.68
CA VAL A 74 -1.34 -5.89 19.14
C VAL A 74 -0.40 -6.97 19.64
N ALA A 75 0.65 -7.26 18.89
CA ALA A 75 1.64 -8.26 19.24
C ALA A 75 2.33 -7.94 20.60
N ASN A 76 2.39 -6.68 20.99
CA ASN A 76 2.98 -6.23 22.27
C ASN A 76 1.97 -6.17 23.44
N GLY A 77 0.81 -6.84 23.36
CA GLY A 77 -0.06 -7.06 24.50
C GLY A 77 -1.35 -6.23 24.58
N THR A 78 -1.65 -5.43 23.56
CA THR A 78 -2.99 -4.83 23.40
C THR A 78 -3.90 -5.81 22.67
N HIS A 79 -4.88 -6.39 23.37
CA HIS A 79 -5.90 -7.23 22.73
C HIS A 79 -6.75 -6.38 21.79
N LEU A 80 -6.50 -6.45 20.49
CA LEU A 80 -7.47 -5.98 19.51
C LEU A 80 -8.65 -6.98 19.49
N ALA A 81 -9.85 -6.45 19.61
CA ALA A 81 -11.04 -7.24 19.31
C ALA A 81 -10.93 -7.75 17.86
N LEU A 82 -11.42 -8.95 17.58
CA LEU A 82 -11.42 -9.56 16.24
C LEU A 82 -11.88 -8.60 15.14
N ILE A 83 -12.80 -7.70 15.48
CA ILE A 83 -13.34 -6.68 14.57
C ILE A 83 -12.29 -5.66 14.11
N LEU A 84 -11.24 -5.41 14.90
CA LEU A 84 -10.13 -4.51 14.54
C LEU A 84 -8.97 -5.24 13.84
N SER A 85 -8.87 -6.55 14.00
CA SER A 85 -7.83 -7.36 13.35
C SER A 85 -8.06 -7.47 11.84
N ILE A 86 -9.32 -7.51 11.39
CA ILE A 86 -9.67 -7.61 9.97
C ILE A 86 -9.18 -6.39 9.17
N PRO A 87 -9.50 -5.13 9.55
CA PRO A 87 -8.95 -3.96 8.87
C PRO A 87 -7.41 -3.95 8.83
N VAL A 88 -6.74 -4.29 9.92
CA VAL A 88 -5.26 -4.33 9.98
C VAL A 88 -4.68 -5.31 8.97
N VAL A 89 -5.25 -6.49 8.86
CA VAL A 89 -4.83 -7.49 7.85
C VAL A 89 -5.09 -6.97 6.44
N LEU A 90 -6.25 -6.38 6.19
CA LEU A 90 -6.60 -5.80 4.90
C LEU A 90 -5.67 -4.64 4.52
N ASP A 91 -5.27 -3.79 5.46
CA ASP A 91 -4.31 -2.71 5.22
C ASP A 91 -2.95 -3.24 4.74
N VAL A 92 -2.47 -4.35 5.32
CA VAL A 92 -1.23 -4.98 4.89
C VAL A 92 -1.37 -5.58 3.49
N ILE A 93 -2.47 -6.30 3.22
CA ILE A 93 -2.74 -6.94 1.91
C ILE A 93 -2.90 -5.88 0.82
N ILE A 94 -3.84 -4.98 1.01
CA ILE A 94 -4.22 -3.97 0.01
C ILE A 94 -3.06 -2.99 -0.18
N GLY A 95 -2.49 -2.52 0.91
CA GLY A 95 -1.37 -1.58 0.89
C GLY A 95 -0.14 -2.16 0.22
N GLY A 96 0.29 -3.37 0.59
CA GLY A 96 1.43 -4.07 0.00
C GLY A 96 1.24 -4.37 -1.49
N THR A 97 0.06 -4.89 -1.87
CA THR A 97 -0.30 -5.16 -3.27
C THR A 97 -0.31 -3.90 -4.10
N THR A 98 -0.93 -2.82 -3.59
CA THR A 98 -1.01 -1.53 -4.28
C THR A 98 0.36 -0.90 -4.42
N PHE A 99 1.19 -0.93 -3.37
CA PHE A 99 2.54 -0.40 -3.42
C PHE A 99 3.38 -1.04 -4.53
N SER A 100 3.52 -2.36 -4.50
CA SER A 100 4.34 -3.08 -5.48
C SER A 100 3.75 -3.03 -6.90
N GLY A 101 2.44 -3.20 -7.04
CA GLY A 101 1.74 -3.15 -8.32
C GLY A 101 1.85 -1.78 -8.98
N SER A 102 1.63 -0.71 -8.23
CA SER A 102 1.69 0.66 -8.76
C SER A 102 3.12 1.09 -9.10
N LEU A 103 4.14 0.61 -8.37
CA LEU A 103 5.55 0.83 -8.75
C LEU A 103 5.88 0.19 -10.10
N ILE A 104 5.45 -1.03 -10.34
CA ILE A 104 5.64 -1.71 -11.63
C ILE A 104 4.88 -1.00 -12.75
N ALA A 105 3.63 -0.56 -12.49
CA ALA A 105 2.85 0.19 -13.45
C ALA A 105 3.54 1.52 -13.83
N THR A 106 4.05 2.26 -12.84
CA THR A 106 4.87 3.46 -13.04
C THR A 106 6.10 3.15 -13.91
N GLY A 107 6.83 2.07 -13.60
CA GLY A 107 8.00 1.64 -14.37
C GLY A 107 7.68 1.29 -15.82
N LYS A 108 6.53 0.65 -16.09
CA LYS A 108 6.09 0.32 -17.45
C LYS A 108 5.74 1.58 -18.25
N LEU A 109 5.03 2.52 -17.65
CA LEU A 109 4.67 3.77 -18.32
C LEU A 109 5.88 4.69 -18.51
N ALA A 110 6.85 4.69 -17.59
CA ALA A 110 8.10 5.41 -17.72
C ALA A 110 9.08 4.77 -18.73
N GLY A 111 8.71 3.66 -19.37
CA GLY A 111 9.58 2.94 -20.30
C GLY A 111 10.78 2.23 -19.65
N ARG A 112 10.85 2.19 -18.31
CA ARG A 112 11.91 1.49 -17.55
C ARG A 112 11.68 -0.01 -17.48
N VAL A 113 10.42 -0.43 -17.54
CA VAL A 113 9.99 -1.82 -17.62
C VAL A 113 9.25 -1.98 -18.95
N SER A 114 9.41 -3.14 -19.61
CA SER A 114 8.72 -3.40 -20.88
C SER A 114 7.21 -3.18 -20.76
N GLY A 115 6.64 -2.36 -21.65
CA GLY A 115 5.19 -2.14 -21.73
C GLY A 115 4.41 -3.37 -22.21
N LYS A 116 5.09 -4.39 -22.76
CA LYS A 116 4.47 -5.66 -23.13
C LYS A 116 4.18 -6.50 -21.88
N PRO A 117 3.16 -7.38 -21.91
CA PRO A 117 2.96 -8.36 -20.86
C PRO A 117 4.19 -9.25 -20.68
N ILE A 118 4.73 -9.29 -19.47
CA ILE A 118 5.85 -10.16 -19.11
C ILE A 118 5.25 -11.42 -18.48
N ILE A 119 5.18 -12.48 -19.26
CA ILE A 119 4.68 -13.78 -18.83
C ILE A 119 5.86 -14.73 -18.78
N PHE A 120 6.24 -15.18 -17.57
CA PHE A 120 7.27 -16.19 -17.35
C PHE A 120 6.65 -17.53 -16.99
N PRO A 121 7.33 -18.65 -17.28
CA PRO A 121 6.85 -19.98 -16.90
C PRO A 121 6.57 -20.02 -15.38
N GLY A 122 5.40 -20.48 -14.98
CA GLY A 122 5.01 -20.52 -13.55
C GLY A 122 4.38 -19.22 -13.00
N SER A 123 4.23 -18.15 -13.78
CA SER A 123 3.62 -16.91 -13.30
C SER A 123 2.18 -17.07 -12.77
N ARG A 124 1.41 -18.01 -13.33
CA ARG A 124 0.07 -18.38 -12.83
C ARG A 124 0.16 -19.06 -11.47
N LEU A 125 1.11 -19.98 -11.32
CA LEU A 125 1.35 -20.70 -10.08
C LEU A 125 1.83 -19.72 -8.98
N CYS A 126 2.75 -18.83 -9.33
CA CYS A 126 3.23 -17.79 -8.40
C CYS A 126 2.09 -16.90 -7.90
N ASN A 127 1.18 -16.45 -8.78
CA ASN A 127 -0.02 -15.71 -8.37
C ASN A 127 -0.93 -16.53 -7.45
N ALA A 128 -1.20 -17.79 -7.80
CA ALA A 128 -2.05 -18.65 -6.98
C ALA A 128 -1.43 -18.91 -5.60
N LEU A 129 -0.12 -19.20 -5.55
CA LEU A 129 0.59 -19.37 -4.29
C LEU A 129 0.61 -18.09 -3.46
N SER A 130 0.76 -16.92 -4.07
CA SER A 130 0.69 -15.64 -3.33
C SER A 130 -0.69 -15.41 -2.73
N ILE A 131 -1.77 -15.73 -3.45
CA ILE A 131 -3.14 -15.62 -2.91
C ILE A 131 -3.33 -16.60 -1.75
N ILE A 132 -2.89 -17.86 -1.91
CA ILE A 132 -2.98 -18.85 -0.83
C ILE A 132 -2.16 -18.39 0.39
N ALA A 133 -0.95 -17.88 0.17
CA ALA A 133 -0.10 -17.36 1.24
C ALA A 133 -0.73 -16.17 1.96
N MET A 134 -1.40 -15.23 1.23
CA MET A 134 -2.15 -14.14 1.84
C MET A 134 -3.32 -14.65 2.70
N VAL A 135 -4.10 -15.63 2.21
CA VAL A 135 -5.20 -16.21 2.99
C VAL A 135 -4.67 -16.92 4.25
N VAL A 136 -3.59 -17.69 4.12
CA VAL A 136 -2.94 -18.36 5.25
C VAL A 136 -2.36 -17.35 6.23
N GLY A 137 -1.67 -16.34 5.73
CA GLY A 137 -1.10 -15.26 6.55
C GLY A 137 -2.18 -14.48 7.31
N ALA A 138 -3.28 -14.12 6.63
CA ALA A 138 -4.43 -13.45 7.24
C ALA A 138 -5.03 -14.25 8.39
N VAL A 139 -5.31 -15.55 8.16
CA VAL A 139 -5.84 -16.44 9.21
C VAL A 139 -4.83 -16.58 10.35
N TRP A 140 -3.54 -16.67 10.03
CA TRP A 140 -2.48 -16.79 11.03
C TRP A 140 -2.33 -15.50 11.85
N MET A 141 -2.36 -14.32 11.22
CA MET A 141 -2.31 -13.02 11.90
C MET A 141 -3.49 -12.84 12.87
N ILE A 142 -4.69 -13.27 12.47
CA ILE A 142 -5.90 -13.17 13.32
C ILE A 142 -5.86 -14.19 14.45
N GLY A 143 -5.45 -15.44 14.17
CA GLY A 143 -5.43 -16.53 15.16
C GLY A 143 -4.29 -16.44 16.18
N PHE A 144 -3.14 -15.93 15.76
CA PHE A 144 -1.93 -15.85 16.58
C PHE A 144 -1.26 -14.47 16.45
N PRO A 145 -1.87 -13.41 17.00
CA PRO A 145 -1.43 -12.03 16.79
C PRO A 145 -0.03 -11.70 17.33
N GLN A 146 0.56 -12.58 18.14
CA GLN A 146 1.93 -12.39 18.69
C GLN A 146 3.03 -12.91 17.75
N ASN A 147 2.68 -13.47 16.60
CA ASN A 147 3.65 -14.08 15.71
C ASN A 147 4.05 -13.16 14.55
N TYR A 148 5.23 -12.55 14.65
CA TYR A 148 5.78 -11.66 13.61
C TYR A 148 5.98 -12.35 12.25
N TRP A 149 6.15 -13.67 12.19
CA TRP A 149 6.30 -14.40 10.94
C TRP A 149 5.03 -14.40 10.10
N ALA A 150 3.87 -14.32 10.74
CA ALA A 150 2.60 -14.19 10.05
C ALA A 150 2.53 -12.85 9.26
N LEU A 151 2.95 -11.76 9.90
CA LEU A 151 3.05 -10.44 9.27
C LEU A 151 4.05 -10.43 8.10
N VAL A 152 5.23 -11.05 8.29
CA VAL A 152 6.24 -11.15 7.23
C VAL A 152 5.71 -11.94 6.05
N LEU A 153 5.06 -13.08 6.30
CA LEU A 153 4.44 -13.90 5.25
C LEU A 153 3.41 -13.10 4.47
N GLU A 154 2.52 -12.39 5.18
CA GLU A 154 1.45 -11.59 4.61
C GLU A 154 2.00 -10.48 3.71
N LEU A 155 2.93 -9.69 4.25
CA LEU A 155 3.55 -8.59 3.52
C LEU A 155 4.29 -9.07 2.27
N VAL A 156 5.10 -10.13 2.39
CA VAL A 156 5.85 -10.68 1.25
C VAL A 156 4.89 -11.23 0.19
N ALA A 157 3.84 -11.95 0.61
CA ALA A 157 2.84 -12.49 -0.30
C ALA A 157 2.09 -11.37 -1.05
N ALA A 158 1.70 -10.30 -0.35
CA ALA A 158 1.04 -9.13 -0.94
C ALA A 158 1.95 -8.40 -1.95
N LEU A 159 3.23 -8.18 -1.59
CA LEU A 159 4.20 -7.56 -2.48
C LEU A 159 4.44 -8.40 -3.74
N VAL A 160 4.62 -9.70 -3.60
CA VAL A 160 4.84 -10.63 -4.73
C VAL A 160 3.60 -10.68 -5.61
N PHE A 161 2.40 -10.74 -5.03
CA PHE A 161 1.16 -10.74 -5.78
C PHE A 161 1.00 -9.48 -6.63
N GLY A 162 1.18 -8.29 -6.03
CA GLY A 162 1.08 -7.01 -6.74
C GLY A 162 2.09 -6.91 -7.90
N LEU A 163 3.33 -7.35 -7.66
CA LEU A 163 4.38 -7.39 -8.68
C LEU A 163 4.01 -8.34 -9.83
N VAL A 164 3.72 -9.60 -9.53
CA VAL A 164 3.46 -10.63 -10.56
C VAL A 164 2.19 -10.33 -11.34
N MET A 165 1.11 -9.88 -10.66
CA MET A 165 -0.14 -9.49 -11.30
C MET A 165 0.11 -8.37 -12.32
N THR A 166 0.80 -7.30 -11.91
CA THR A 166 1.02 -6.11 -12.76
C THR A 166 2.01 -6.38 -13.89
N LEU A 167 3.03 -7.24 -13.69
CA LEU A 167 3.96 -7.62 -14.75
C LEU A 167 3.26 -8.29 -15.94
N ARG A 168 2.23 -9.08 -15.67
CA ARG A 168 1.47 -9.82 -16.70
C ARG A 168 0.52 -8.95 -17.52
N ILE A 169 0.25 -7.73 -17.06
CA ILE A 169 -0.70 -6.82 -17.72
C ILE A 169 0.07 -5.88 -18.65
N GLY A 170 -0.44 -5.68 -19.86
CA GLY A 170 0.16 -4.77 -20.83
C GLY A 170 -0.05 -3.29 -20.46
N GLY A 171 0.85 -2.43 -20.91
CA GLY A 171 0.83 -0.99 -20.62
C GLY A 171 -0.48 -0.30 -20.99
N ALA A 172 -1.14 -0.74 -22.07
CA ALA A 172 -2.44 -0.19 -22.50
C ALA A 172 -3.58 -0.43 -21.49
N ALA A 173 -3.52 -1.52 -20.71
CA ALA A 173 -4.51 -1.85 -19.69
C ALA A 173 -4.14 -1.34 -18.29
N MET A 174 -2.99 -0.69 -18.13
CA MET A 174 -2.53 -0.17 -16.82
C MET A 174 -3.49 0.82 -16.18
N PRO A 175 -4.16 1.76 -16.89
CA PRO A 175 -5.11 2.67 -16.28
C PRO A 175 -6.23 1.96 -15.52
N VAL A 176 -6.74 0.84 -16.07
CA VAL A 176 -7.80 0.05 -15.42
C VAL A 176 -7.30 -0.61 -14.14
N VAL A 177 -6.10 -1.19 -14.19
CA VAL A 177 -5.50 -1.88 -13.04
C VAL A 177 -5.24 -0.92 -11.89
N VAL A 178 -4.66 0.24 -12.18
CA VAL A 178 -4.35 1.21 -11.14
C VAL A 178 -5.60 1.87 -10.60
N SER A 179 -6.63 2.09 -11.42
CA SER A 179 -7.95 2.52 -10.94
C SER A 179 -8.54 1.53 -9.93
N LEU A 180 -8.41 0.22 -10.21
CA LEU A 180 -8.85 -0.82 -9.29
C LEU A 180 -8.03 -0.82 -7.99
N LEU A 181 -6.70 -0.76 -8.09
CA LEU A 181 -5.81 -0.70 -6.92
C LEU A 181 -6.06 0.56 -6.08
N ASN A 182 -6.32 1.70 -6.73
CA ASN A 182 -6.67 2.94 -6.03
C ASN A 182 -8.03 2.85 -5.33
N ALA A 183 -9.01 2.16 -5.94
CA ALA A 183 -10.29 1.93 -5.30
C ALA A 183 -10.16 1.06 -4.04
N PHE A 184 -9.30 0.05 -4.07
CA PHE A 184 -9.02 -0.79 -2.90
C PHE A 184 -8.35 -0.03 -1.75
N THR A 185 -7.46 0.93 -2.05
CA THR A 185 -6.85 1.77 -1.00
C THR A 185 -7.79 2.84 -0.44
N GLY A 186 -8.94 3.05 -1.06
CA GLY A 186 -9.99 3.95 -0.57
C GLY A 186 -11.04 3.27 0.32
N LEU A 187 -10.95 1.95 0.52
CA LEU A 187 -11.80 1.17 1.43
C LEU A 187 -11.30 1.27 2.87
#